data_0ce6c3b3c50ac7c5c5a38c286d9c504d
#
_entry.id   0ce6c3b3c50ac7c5c5a38c286d9c504d
#
_cell.length_a   1.000
_cell.length_b   1.000
_cell.length_c   1.000
_cell.angle_alpha   90.00
_cell.angle_beta   90.00
_cell.angle_gamma   90.00
#
_symmetry.space_group_name_H-M   'P 1'
#
loop_
_entity.id
_entity.type
_entity.pdbx_description
1 polymer ?
#
loop_
_entity_poly.entity_id
_entity_poly.type
_entity_poly.pdbx_seq_one_letter_code
_entity_poly.pdbx_strand_id
1 'polypeptide(L)' 'MNKDIAVIGIGMDGDKTLTAEAKEAIESAELIIGARRMVKPFEHLNRQMFISYDPKEIAERIRASEFIKIAVLMSGDCG' A
#
# COMPACT_ATOMS: atom_id res chain seq x y z
N MET A 1 -14.80 -6.88 13.22
CA MET A 1 -13.45 -6.41 13.54
C MET A 1 -13.04 -5.33 12.57
N ASN A 2 -12.39 -4.33 13.08
CA ASN A 2 -11.96 -3.21 12.25
C ASN A 2 -10.59 -3.49 11.62
N LYS A 3 -10.48 -3.14 10.35
CA LYS A 3 -9.21 -3.25 9.66
C LYS A 3 -8.46 -1.94 9.79
N ASP A 4 -7.15 -2.05 9.90
CA ASP A 4 -6.27 -0.89 9.98
C ASP A 4 -5.69 -0.65 8.59
N ILE A 5 -6.35 0.23 7.84
CA ILE A 5 -5.97 0.49 6.46
C ILE A 5 -5.29 1.84 6.37
N ALA A 6 -4.07 1.84 5.88
CA ALA A 6 -3.31 3.06 5.67
C ALA A 6 -3.26 3.37 4.17
N VAL A 7 -3.74 4.54 3.80
CA VAL A 7 -3.65 4.97 2.40
C VAL A 7 -2.47 5.92 2.30
N ILE A 8 -1.51 5.57 1.47
CA ILE A 8 -0.24 6.27 1.40
C ILE A 8 -0.01 6.80 -0.01
N GLY A 9 0.19 8.11 -0.11
CA GLY A 9 0.53 8.73 -1.39
C GLY A 9 2.03 8.61 -1.65
N ILE A 10 2.39 8.10 -2.82
CA ILE A 10 3.78 7.96 -3.22
C ILE A 10 4.05 8.90 -4.39
N GLY A 11 5.00 9.79 -4.22
CA GLY A 11 5.39 10.72 -5.27
C GLY A 11 6.29 10.07 -6.31
N MET A 12 6.72 10.89 -7.26
CA MET A 12 7.57 10.41 -8.36
C MET A 12 8.92 9.87 -7.89
N ASP A 13 9.38 10.34 -6.75
CA ASP A 13 10.65 9.89 -6.20
C ASP A 13 10.54 8.60 -5.39
N GLY A 14 9.38 7.98 -5.42
CA GLY A 14 9.18 6.72 -4.72
C GLY A 14 9.28 6.87 -3.22
N ASP A 15 10.07 6.00 -2.60
CA ASP A 15 10.19 5.98 -1.15
C ASP A 15 10.93 7.18 -0.56
N LYS A 16 11.57 7.98 -1.39
CA LYS A 16 12.32 9.15 -0.91
C LYS A 16 11.42 10.25 -0.36
N THR A 17 10.16 10.28 -0.82
CA THR A 17 9.22 11.30 -0.39
C THR A 17 8.33 10.85 0.75
N LEU A 18 8.50 9.63 1.22
CA LEU A 18 7.68 9.09 2.29
C LEU A 18 8.07 9.66 3.65
N THR A 19 7.05 9.95 4.46
CA THR A 19 7.30 10.30 5.84
C THR A 19 7.70 9.07 6.63
N ALA A 20 8.27 9.29 7.81
CA ALA A 20 8.62 8.17 8.68
C ALA A 20 7.37 7.35 9.05
N GLU A 21 6.26 8.03 9.29
CA GLU A 21 5.00 7.35 9.63
C GLU A 21 4.50 6.48 8.48
N ALA A 22 4.56 6.99 7.25
CA ALA A 22 4.12 6.24 6.09
C ALA A 22 4.99 5.01 5.89
N LYS A 23 6.29 5.19 6.02
CA LYS A 23 7.23 4.09 5.85
C LYS A 23 6.99 3.01 6.88
N GLU A 24 6.78 3.41 8.12
CA GLU A 24 6.51 2.49 9.20
C GLU A 24 5.20 1.73 8.96
N ALA A 25 4.19 2.42 8.46
CA ALA A 25 2.91 1.80 8.14
C ALA A 25 3.07 0.71 7.08
N ILE A 26 3.89 0.98 6.07
CA ILE A 26 4.16 0.00 5.02
C ILE A 26 4.91 -1.20 5.60
N GLU A 27 5.92 -0.93 6.41
CA GLU A 27 6.74 -2.01 6.97
C GLU A 27 5.96 -2.90 7.92
N SER A 28 4.98 -2.34 8.61
CA SER A 28 4.18 -3.12 9.54
C SER A 28 2.93 -3.73 8.89
N ALA A 29 2.66 -3.38 7.64
CA ALA A 29 1.48 -3.91 6.95
C ALA A 29 1.65 -5.38 6.62
N GLU A 30 0.56 -6.12 6.73
CA GLU A 30 0.54 -7.53 6.36
C GLU A 30 0.30 -7.69 4.86
N LEU A 31 -0.43 -6.75 4.28
CA LEU A 31 -0.74 -6.75 2.85
C LEU A 31 -0.45 -5.36 2.28
N ILE A 32 0.24 -5.33 1.16
CA ILE A 32 0.54 -4.08 0.46
C ILE A 32 -0.16 -4.10 -0.88
N ILE A 33 -0.95 -3.08 -1.15
CA ILE A 33 -1.71 -2.98 -2.40
C ILE A 33 -1.28 -1.73 -3.15
N GLY A 34 -1.10 -1.86 -4.45
CA GLY A 34 -0.74 -0.72 -5.27
C GLY A 34 -0.31 -1.13 -6.66
N ALA A 35 0.01 -0.15 -7.49
CA ALA A 35 0.55 -0.45 -8.81
C ALA A 35 1.94 -1.05 -8.67
N ARG A 36 2.32 -1.84 -9.65
CA ARG A 36 3.61 -2.54 -9.59
C ARG A 36 4.77 -1.60 -9.29
N ARG A 37 4.82 -0.47 -9.96
CA ARG A 37 5.92 0.49 -9.76
C ARG A 37 5.96 1.08 -8.36
N MET A 38 4.81 1.08 -7.69
CA MET A 38 4.71 1.64 -6.34
C MET A 38 5.13 0.64 -5.28
N VAL A 39 4.83 -0.64 -5.49
CA VAL A 39 5.18 -1.67 -4.52
C VAL A 39 6.61 -2.19 -4.71
N LYS A 40 7.19 -1.95 -5.88
CA LYS A 40 8.53 -2.44 -6.19
C LYS A 40 9.59 -2.05 -5.16
N PRO A 41 9.63 -0.80 -4.68
CA PRO A 41 10.64 -0.43 -3.67
C PRO A 41 10.48 -1.19 -2.35
N PHE A 42 9.33 -1.83 -2.15
CA PHE A 42 9.05 -2.53 -0.90
C PHE A 42 9.06 -4.05 -1.04
N GLU A 43 9.48 -4.56 -2.19
CA GLU A 43 9.55 -6.01 -2.41
C GLU A 43 10.48 -6.70 -1.40
N HIS A 44 11.50 -5.98 -0.95
CA HIS A 44 12.46 -6.55 0.01
C HIS A 44 11.83 -6.86 1.36
N LEU A 45 10.65 -6.35 1.63
CA LEU A 45 9.95 -6.61 2.90
C LEU A 45 9.32 -7.99 2.94
N ASN A 46 9.23 -8.67 1.81
CA ASN A 46 8.63 -10.01 1.70
C ASN A 46 7.21 -10.07 2.24
N ARG A 47 6.45 -9.00 2.05
CA ARG A 47 5.05 -8.97 2.44
C ARG A 47 4.17 -9.41 1.30
N GLN A 48 2.95 -9.82 1.62
CA GLN A 48 1.95 -10.11 0.60
C GLN A 48 1.66 -8.83 -0.17
N MET A 49 1.64 -8.94 -1.48
CA MET A 49 1.37 -7.79 -2.32
C MET A 49 0.28 -8.10 -3.33
N PHE A 50 -0.61 -7.16 -3.53
CA PHE A 50 -1.64 -7.26 -4.53
C PHE A 50 -1.49 -6.10 -5.50
N ILE A 51 -1.20 -6.42 -6.75
CA ILE A 51 -0.95 -5.39 -7.75
C ILE A 51 -2.27 -4.98 -8.38
N SER A 52 -2.70 -3.77 -8.09
CA SER A 52 -3.92 -3.22 -8.66
C SER A 52 -3.93 -1.71 -8.49
N TYR A 53 -4.56 -1.04 -9.41
CA TYR A 53 -4.78 0.39 -9.32
C TYR A 53 -6.27 0.74 -9.44
N ASP A 54 -7.13 -0.27 -9.53
CA ASP A 54 -8.57 -0.07 -9.60
C ASP A 54 -9.16 -0.02 -8.19
N PRO A 55 -9.77 1.10 -7.80
CA PRO A 55 -10.33 1.23 -6.45
C PRO A 55 -11.33 0.14 -6.10
N LYS A 56 -12.10 -0.33 -7.08
CA LYS A 56 -13.08 -1.38 -6.83
C LYS A 56 -12.40 -2.71 -6.49
N GLU A 57 -11.37 -3.06 -7.25
CA GLU A 57 -10.63 -4.28 -6.99
C GLU A 57 -9.91 -4.21 -5.64
N ILE A 58 -9.37 -3.05 -5.34
CA ILE A 58 -8.68 -2.85 -4.07
C ILE A 58 -9.65 -3.03 -2.91
N ALA A 59 -10.83 -2.43 -3.00
CA ALA A 59 -11.83 -2.55 -1.95
C ALA A 59 -12.28 -3.99 -1.76
N GLU A 60 -12.49 -4.71 -2.85
CA GLU A 60 -12.90 -6.11 -2.78
C GLU A 60 -11.80 -6.97 -2.16
N ARG A 61 -10.55 -6.71 -2.54
CA ARG A 61 -9.44 -7.46 -1.98
C ARG A 61 -9.32 -7.23 -0.48
N ILE A 62 -9.52 -6.00 -0.04
CA ILE A 62 -9.46 -5.67 1.38
C ILE A 62 -10.54 -6.43 2.14
N ARG A 63 -11.75 -6.46 1.60
CA ARG A 63 -12.86 -7.17 2.24
C ARG A 63 -12.64 -8.68 2.29
N ALA A 64 -12.08 -9.22 1.22
CA ALA A 64 -11.85 -10.64 1.14
C ALA A 64 -10.63 -11.08 1.94
N SER A 65 -9.75 -10.17 2.25
CA SER A 65 -8.53 -10.47 2.97
C SER A 65 -8.79 -10.69 4.46
N GLU A 66 -8.03 -11.60 5.04
CA GLU A 66 -8.07 -11.83 6.48
C GLU A 66 -7.10 -10.92 7.21
N PHE A 67 -6.26 -10.22 6.47
CA PHE A 67 -5.28 -9.32 7.08
C PHE A 67 -5.96 -8.13 7.72
N ILE A 68 -5.41 -7.68 8.82
CA ILE A 68 -5.92 -6.52 9.54
C ILE A 68 -5.17 -5.27 9.10
N LYS A 69 -3.85 -5.33 9.06
CA LYS A 69 -3.03 -4.19 8.67
C LYS A 69 -2.74 -4.23 7.18
N ILE A 70 -3.28 -3.25 6.47
CA ILE A 70 -3.17 -3.19 5.02
C ILE A 70 -2.68 -1.80 4.62
N ALA A 71 -1.67 -1.76 3.76
CA ALA A 71 -1.18 -0.49 3.21
C ALA A 71 -1.60 -0.39 1.76
N VAL A 72 -2.28 0.70 1.42
CA VAL A 72 -2.71 0.96 0.04
C VAL A 72 -1.86 2.10 -0.50
N LEU A 73 -1.07 1.80 -1.52
CA LEU A 73 -0.18 2.77 -2.13
C LEU A 73 -0.88 3.41 -3.31
N MET A 74 -0.93 4.71 -3.34
CA MET A 74 -1.56 5.44 -4.42
C MET A 74 -0.61 6.51 -4.94
N SER A 75 -0.85 6.93 -6.17
CA SER A 75 -0.06 8.02 -6.73
C SER A 75 -0.37 9.30 -5.95
N GLY A 76 0.67 9.94 -5.47
CA GLY A 76 0.52 11.22 -4.79
C GLY A 76 0.31 12.37 -5.73
N ASP A 77 0.36 12.10 -7.01
CA ASP A 77 0.19 13.11 -8.03
C ASP A 77 -1.30 13.33 -8.29
N CYS A 78 -1.77 14.49 -7.93
CA CYS A 78 -3.17 14.86 -8.08
C CYS A 78 -3.47 15.44 -9.47
N GLY A 79 -2.63 15.14 -10.41
CA GLY A 79 -2.68 15.69 -11.76
C GLY A 79 -3.99 15.66 -12.46
#